data_5b172a38a35a8cd65dcea25c5b049018
#
_entry.id   5b172a38a35a8cd65dcea25c5b049018
#
_cell.length_a   1.000
_cell.length_b   1.000
_cell.length_c   1.000
_cell.angle_alpha   90.00
_cell.angle_beta   90.00
_cell.angle_gamma   90.00
#
_symmetry.space_group_name_H-M   'P 1'
#
loop_
_entity.id
_entity.type
_entity.pdbx_description
1 polymer ?
#
loop_
_entity_poly.entity_id
_entity_poly.type
_entity_poly.pdbx_seq_one_letter_code
_entity_poly.pdbx_strand_id
1 'polypeptide(L)'
;YGKTRGLKEIHIEATPLITEFPHSPQVSVQMMKDLEGTEIPVKLLIDWGHALYKPLLKEEADIHLWFQQCAPYIGSLHLQQTDGLLDRHWDFTHKEGIITPELIRDAVHRANLENITQYLEVVTIFEEDDDTVYKGMKKTMEYLHRELEC
;
A
#
# COMPACT_ATOMS: atom_id res chain seq x y z
N TYR A 1 -19.60 18.71 3.48
CA TYR A 1 -18.49 19.59 3.88
C TYR A 1 -17.28 19.44 2.95
N GLY A 2 -16.78 18.22 2.68
CA GLY A 2 -15.60 17.99 1.84
C GLY A 2 -15.74 18.57 0.42
N LYS A 3 -16.88 18.34 -0.23
CA LYS A 3 -17.15 18.86 -1.58
C LYS A 3 -17.05 20.37 -1.66
N THR A 4 -17.61 21.09 -0.69
CA THR A 4 -17.56 22.56 -0.65
C THR A 4 -16.14 23.11 -0.37
N ARG A 5 -15.20 22.23 0.01
CA ARG A 5 -13.79 22.53 0.24
C ARG A 5 -12.87 22.00 -0.87
N GLY A 6 -13.45 21.47 -1.94
CA GLY A 6 -12.71 21.02 -3.11
C GLY A 6 -12.12 19.61 -2.97
N LEU A 7 -12.57 18.81 -1.99
CA LEU A 7 -12.17 17.40 -1.88
C LEU A 7 -12.58 16.65 -3.15
N LYS A 8 -11.65 15.95 -3.77
CA LYS A 8 -11.85 15.26 -5.05
C LYS A 8 -12.25 13.81 -4.86
N GLU A 9 -11.60 13.12 -3.94
CA GLU A 9 -11.84 11.72 -3.62
C GLU A 9 -11.36 11.41 -2.19
N ILE A 10 -11.78 10.26 -1.68
CA ILE A 10 -11.38 9.73 -0.38
C ILE A 10 -10.79 8.36 -0.64
N HIS A 11 -9.61 8.08 -0.09
CA HIS A 11 -9.03 6.74 -0.12
C HIS A 11 -9.18 6.09 1.24
N ILE A 12 -9.70 4.87 1.25
CA ILE A 12 -9.85 4.04 2.45
C ILE A 12 -8.79 2.95 2.38
N GLU A 13 -7.96 2.90 3.40
CA GLU A 13 -6.88 1.94 3.49
C GLU A 13 -7.41 0.56 3.94
N ALA A 14 -6.94 -0.48 3.26
CA ALA A 14 -7.11 -1.86 3.70
C ALA A 14 -6.05 -2.19 4.76
N THR A 15 -6.49 -2.60 5.94
CA THR A 15 -5.64 -2.81 7.12
C THR A 15 -5.42 -4.30 7.43
N PRO A 16 -4.32 -4.68 8.10
CA PRO A 16 -4.01 -6.07 8.39
C PRO A 16 -4.66 -6.59 9.69
N LEU A 17 -5.77 -6.00 10.13
CA LEU A 17 -6.44 -6.34 11.38
C LEU A 17 -7.89 -6.72 11.14
N ILE A 18 -8.32 -7.89 11.64
CA ILE A 18 -9.70 -8.38 11.49
C ILE A 18 -10.75 -7.47 12.17
N THR A 19 -10.32 -6.65 13.12
CA THR A 19 -11.18 -5.68 13.81
C THR A 19 -11.30 -4.36 13.07
N GLU A 20 -10.52 -4.16 12.04
CA GLU A 20 -10.55 -2.99 11.16
C GLU A 20 -11.13 -3.35 9.80
N PHE A 21 -11.69 -2.36 9.11
CA PHE A 21 -12.42 -2.59 7.89
C PHE A 21 -12.00 -1.58 6.82
N PRO A 22 -11.63 -2.07 5.61
CA PRO A 22 -11.61 -3.46 5.13
C PRO A 22 -10.29 -4.18 5.43
N HIS A 23 -10.30 -5.52 5.54
CA HIS A 23 -9.11 -6.32 5.91
C HIS A 23 -8.81 -7.50 4.96
N SER A 24 -9.56 -7.66 3.90
CA SER A 24 -9.32 -8.68 2.87
C SER A 24 -9.78 -8.19 1.49
N PRO A 25 -9.33 -8.80 0.39
CA PRO A 25 -9.76 -8.42 -0.96
C PRO A 25 -11.27 -8.44 -1.14
N GLN A 26 -11.93 -9.51 -0.66
CA GLN A 26 -13.39 -9.68 -0.82
C GLN A 26 -14.16 -8.62 -0.04
N VAL A 27 -13.74 -8.33 1.20
CA VAL A 27 -14.35 -7.30 2.04
C VAL A 27 -14.14 -5.92 1.42
N SER A 28 -12.94 -5.66 0.88
CA SER A 28 -12.62 -4.41 0.18
C SER A 28 -13.52 -4.19 -1.04
N VAL A 29 -13.65 -5.19 -1.89
CA VAL A 29 -14.53 -5.13 -3.07
C VAL A 29 -15.99 -4.91 -2.69
N GLN A 30 -16.48 -5.61 -1.66
CA GLN A 30 -17.85 -5.43 -1.19
C GLN A 30 -18.07 -4.01 -0.68
N MET A 31 -17.17 -3.49 0.14
CA MET A 31 -17.25 -2.11 0.63
C MET A 31 -17.27 -1.09 -0.52
N MET A 32 -16.45 -1.27 -1.54
CA MET A 32 -16.43 -0.36 -2.69
C MET A 32 -17.75 -0.37 -3.45
N LYS A 33 -18.38 -1.55 -3.62
CA LYS A 33 -19.72 -1.66 -4.23
C LYS A 33 -20.78 -0.96 -3.39
N ASP A 34 -20.72 -1.09 -2.07
CA ASP A 34 -21.69 -0.45 -1.16
C ASP A 34 -21.54 1.08 -1.14
N LEU A 35 -20.35 1.59 -1.48
CA LEU A 35 -20.04 3.02 -1.57
C LEU A 35 -20.16 3.59 -2.98
N GLU A 36 -20.59 2.78 -3.95
CA GLU A 36 -20.75 3.23 -5.32
C GLU A 36 -21.82 4.35 -5.42
N GLY A 37 -21.52 5.37 -6.22
CA GLY A 37 -22.43 6.50 -6.41
C GLY A 37 -22.41 7.55 -5.31
N THR A 38 -21.49 7.49 -4.34
CA THR A 38 -21.28 8.55 -3.37
C THR A 38 -20.88 9.86 -4.05
N GLU A 39 -21.32 11.00 -3.49
CA GLU A 39 -21.10 12.34 -4.07
C GLU A 39 -19.60 12.69 -4.22
N ILE A 40 -18.78 12.25 -3.30
CA ILE A 40 -17.32 12.28 -3.41
C ILE A 40 -16.86 10.84 -3.65
N PRO A 41 -16.17 10.56 -4.77
CA PRO A 41 -15.70 9.22 -5.05
C PRO A 41 -14.87 8.65 -3.91
N VAL A 42 -15.15 7.39 -3.56
CA VAL A 42 -14.35 6.63 -2.60
C VAL A 42 -13.53 5.61 -3.37
N LYS A 43 -12.28 5.48 -3.00
CA LYS A 43 -11.30 4.57 -3.59
C LYS A 43 -10.64 3.73 -2.50
N LEU A 44 -10.00 2.64 -2.90
CA LEU A 44 -9.12 1.89 -2.02
C LEU A 44 -7.71 2.46 -2.02
N LEU A 45 -7.09 2.45 -0.87
CA LEU A 45 -5.66 2.50 -0.70
C LEU A 45 -5.20 1.10 -0.29
N ILE A 46 -4.29 0.52 -1.06
CA ILE A 46 -3.69 -0.78 -0.72
C ILE A 46 -2.27 -0.54 -0.24
N ASP A 47 -2.00 -0.93 1.00
CA ASP A 47 -0.64 -1.00 1.52
C ASP A 47 -0.04 -2.37 1.19
N TRP A 48 1.19 -2.37 0.67
CA TRP A 48 1.90 -3.58 0.27
C TRP A 48 2.20 -4.51 1.44
N GLY A 49 2.57 -3.95 2.60
CA GLY A 49 2.83 -4.74 3.80
C GLY A 49 1.58 -5.38 4.36
N HIS A 50 0.47 -4.63 4.36
CA HIS A 50 -0.83 -5.12 4.79
C HIS A 50 -1.34 -6.25 3.87
N ALA A 51 -1.21 -6.09 2.56
CA ALA A 51 -1.62 -7.09 1.58
C ALA A 51 -0.80 -8.39 1.65
N LEU A 52 0.41 -8.35 2.21
CA LEU A 52 1.30 -9.49 2.37
C LEU A 52 1.32 -10.06 3.80
N TYR A 53 0.44 -9.58 4.70
CA TYR A 53 0.42 -9.97 6.11
C TYR A 53 -0.15 -11.39 6.32
N LYS A 54 0.74 -12.38 6.34
CA LYS A 54 0.41 -13.82 6.44
C LYS A 54 -0.35 -14.25 7.71
N PRO A 55 -0.08 -13.69 8.91
CA PRO A 55 -0.79 -14.14 10.11
C PRO A 55 -2.32 -14.00 10.04
N LEU A 56 -2.83 -13.00 9.32
CA LEU A 56 -4.27 -12.84 9.07
C LEU A 56 -4.70 -13.49 7.76
N LEU A 57 -4.03 -13.15 6.67
CA LEU A 57 -4.48 -13.45 5.31
C LEU A 57 -4.13 -14.87 4.84
N LYS A 58 -3.11 -15.51 5.46
CA LYS A 58 -2.64 -16.86 5.09
C LYS A 58 -2.33 -16.95 3.58
N GLU A 59 -3.09 -17.74 2.85
CA GLU A 59 -2.94 -17.94 1.40
C GLU A 59 -3.38 -16.71 0.59
N GLU A 60 -4.17 -15.81 1.17
CA GLU A 60 -4.57 -14.54 0.55
C GLU A 60 -3.51 -13.43 0.74
N ALA A 61 -2.41 -13.69 1.45
CA ALA A 61 -1.27 -12.79 1.56
C ALA A 61 -0.45 -12.77 0.26
N ASP A 62 -1.07 -12.29 -0.81
CA ASP A 62 -0.55 -12.25 -2.17
C ASP A 62 -0.99 -10.96 -2.86
N ILE A 63 -0.03 -10.11 -3.22
CA ILE A 63 -0.30 -8.82 -3.85
C ILE A 63 -0.99 -8.97 -5.22
N HIS A 64 -0.68 -10.03 -5.97
CA HIS A 64 -1.33 -10.28 -7.26
C HIS A 64 -2.80 -10.61 -7.09
N LEU A 65 -3.16 -11.36 -6.04
CA LEU A 65 -4.55 -11.64 -5.70
C LEU A 65 -5.30 -10.36 -5.32
N TRP A 66 -4.69 -9.51 -4.50
CA TRP A 66 -5.25 -8.22 -4.13
C TRP A 66 -5.49 -7.34 -5.36
N PHE A 67 -4.50 -7.19 -6.22
CA PHE A 67 -4.64 -6.36 -7.41
C PHE A 67 -5.61 -6.96 -8.42
N GLN A 68 -5.62 -8.27 -8.62
CA GLN A 68 -6.58 -8.93 -9.50
C GLN A 68 -8.03 -8.65 -9.10
N GLN A 69 -8.33 -8.62 -7.80
CA GLN A 69 -9.69 -8.38 -7.31
C GLN A 69 -10.03 -6.89 -7.18
N CYS A 70 -9.08 -6.08 -6.73
CA CYS A 70 -9.34 -4.72 -6.29
C CYS A 70 -8.94 -3.64 -7.31
N ALA A 71 -8.19 -3.95 -8.38
CA ALA A 71 -7.65 -2.96 -9.32
C ALA A 71 -8.66 -1.88 -9.78
N PRO A 72 -9.93 -2.20 -10.10
CA PRO A 72 -10.89 -1.18 -10.54
C PRO A 72 -11.21 -0.11 -9.47
N TYR A 73 -10.92 -0.41 -8.23
CA TYR A 73 -11.25 0.44 -7.08
C TYR A 73 -10.04 1.15 -6.48
N ILE A 74 -8.82 0.76 -6.85
CA ILE A 74 -7.59 1.32 -6.28
C ILE A 74 -7.41 2.77 -6.73
N GLY A 75 -7.18 3.67 -5.79
CA GLY A 75 -6.85 5.08 -6.00
C GLY A 75 -5.40 5.41 -5.68
N SER A 76 -4.80 4.68 -4.75
CA SER A 76 -3.39 4.84 -4.38
C SER A 76 -2.84 3.57 -3.74
N LEU A 77 -1.51 3.52 -3.64
CA LEU A 77 -0.77 2.45 -2.97
C LEU A 77 0.15 3.04 -1.92
N HIS A 78 0.33 2.34 -0.79
CA HIS A 78 1.41 2.58 0.14
C HIS A 78 2.53 1.56 -0.09
N LEU A 79 3.76 2.06 -0.19
CA LEU A 79 4.97 1.27 -0.28
C LEU A 79 5.70 1.28 1.06
N GLN A 80 5.76 0.14 1.68
CA GLN A 80 6.62 -0.15 2.82
C GLN A 80 7.39 -1.44 2.58
N GLN A 81 8.42 -1.72 3.33
CA GLN A 81 9.08 -3.01 3.32
C GLN A 81 8.64 -3.85 4.53
N THR A 82 8.50 -5.17 4.34
CA THR A 82 8.01 -6.11 5.35
C THR A 82 8.65 -7.49 5.18
N ASP A 83 8.55 -8.31 6.23
CA ASP A 83 8.80 -9.76 6.19
C ASP A 83 7.50 -10.58 5.98
N GLY A 84 6.36 -9.91 5.91
CA GLY A 84 5.03 -10.53 5.81
C GLY A 84 4.53 -11.17 7.10
N LEU A 85 5.23 -10.99 8.23
CA LEU A 85 4.88 -11.57 9.52
C LEU A 85 4.37 -10.55 10.52
N LEU A 86 4.78 -9.29 10.37
CA LEU A 86 4.32 -8.16 11.16
C LEU A 86 4.13 -6.95 10.23
N ASP A 87 3.37 -5.99 10.68
CA ASP A 87 3.25 -4.67 10.06
C ASP A 87 4.51 -3.87 10.38
N ARG A 88 5.46 -3.85 9.44
CA ARG A 88 6.84 -3.45 9.70
C ARG A 88 7.15 -2.00 9.37
N HIS A 89 6.62 -1.50 8.28
CA HIS A 89 6.95 -0.19 7.71
C HIS A 89 8.45 0.09 7.58
N TRP A 90 9.24 -0.95 7.25
CA TRP A 90 10.68 -0.80 7.06
C TRP A 90 11.01 -0.03 5.79
N ASP A 91 12.20 0.55 5.76
CA ASP A 91 12.79 1.10 4.55
C ASP A 91 13.20 -0.02 3.56
N PHE A 92 13.31 0.33 2.27
CA PHE A 92 13.62 -0.64 1.21
C PHE A 92 15.08 -1.13 1.18
N THR A 93 15.92 -0.69 2.11
CA THR A 93 17.27 -1.23 2.29
C THR A 93 17.34 -2.32 3.37
N HIS A 94 16.21 -2.64 4.00
CA HIS A 94 16.13 -3.67 5.04
C HIS A 94 16.34 -5.06 4.45
N LYS A 95 17.28 -5.82 5.02
CA LYS A 95 17.76 -7.09 4.45
C LYS A 95 16.74 -8.24 4.49
N GLU A 96 15.79 -8.19 5.42
CA GLU A 96 14.74 -9.20 5.59
C GLU A 96 13.47 -8.85 4.80
N GLY A 97 13.52 -7.78 4.04
CA GLY A 97 12.39 -7.33 3.23
C GLY A 97 12.08 -8.27 2.09
N ILE A 98 10.80 -8.54 1.86
CA ILE A 98 10.32 -9.47 0.82
C ILE A 98 9.77 -8.77 -0.42
N ILE A 99 9.58 -7.44 -0.37
CA ILE A 99 9.06 -6.67 -1.49
C ILE A 99 10.24 -6.21 -2.36
N THR A 100 10.39 -6.85 -3.52
CA THR A 100 11.47 -6.53 -4.45
C THR A 100 10.99 -5.58 -5.55
N PRO A 101 11.88 -4.82 -6.18
CA PRO A 101 11.53 -3.98 -7.34
C PRO A 101 10.89 -4.79 -8.48
N GLU A 102 11.33 -6.03 -8.71
CA GLU A 102 10.74 -6.93 -9.71
C GLU A 102 9.29 -7.26 -9.37
N LEU A 103 9.01 -7.57 -8.10
CA LEU A 103 7.65 -7.84 -7.63
C LEU A 103 6.76 -6.61 -7.82
N ILE A 104 7.26 -5.41 -7.50
CA ILE A 104 6.52 -4.16 -7.69
C ILE A 104 6.17 -3.96 -9.16
N ARG A 105 7.18 -4.02 -10.05
CA ARG A 105 6.98 -3.85 -11.50
C ARG A 105 5.99 -4.87 -12.06
N ASP A 106 6.16 -6.15 -11.73
CA ASP A 106 5.32 -7.23 -12.27
C ASP A 106 3.86 -7.08 -11.79
N ALA A 107 3.64 -6.85 -10.51
CA ALA A 107 2.30 -6.73 -9.95
C ALA A 107 1.56 -5.49 -10.47
N VAL A 108 2.22 -4.34 -10.49
CA VAL A 108 1.66 -3.07 -11.01
C VAL A 108 1.33 -3.21 -12.50
N HIS A 109 2.25 -3.77 -13.29
CA HIS A 109 2.04 -3.95 -14.73
C HIS A 109 0.87 -4.90 -15.04
N ARG A 110 0.82 -6.07 -14.40
CA ARG A 110 -0.28 -7.02 -14.62
C ARG A 110 -1.65 -6.47 -14.28
N ALA A 111 -1.70 -5.55 -13.34
CA ALA A 111 -2.94 -4.93 -12.89
C ALA A 111 -3.29 -3.64 -13.65
N ASN A 112 -2.44 -3.16 -14.55
CA ASN A 112 -2.54 -1.87 -15.25
C ASN A 112 -2.62 -0.68 -14.27
N LEU A 113 -1.78 -0.71 -13.22
CA LEU A 113 -1.73 0.29 -12.15
C LEU A 113 -0.53 1.25 -12.28
N GLU A 114 0.16 1.32 -13.43
CA GLU A 114 1.36 2.14 -13.63
C GLU A 114 1.12 3.63 -13.39
N ASN A 115 -0.10 4.09 -13.56
CA ASN A 115 -0.48 5.49 -13.37
C ASN A 115 -1.03 5.80 -11.96
N ILE A 116 -1.07 4.81 -11.07
CA ILE A 116 -1.56 5.00 -9.71
C ILE A 116 -0.43 5.59 -8.85
N THR A 117 -0.78 6.61 -8.06
CA THR A 117 0.17 7.22 -7.12
C THR A 117 0.57 6.22 -6.05
N GLN A 118 1.88 6.07 -5.86
CA GLN A 118 2.45 5.25 -4.80
C GLN A 118 3.13 6.17 -3.79
N TYR A 119 2.76 6.05 -2.54
CA TYR A 119 3.34 6.80 -1.42
C TYR A 119 4.28 5.90 -0.63
N LEU A 120 5.49 6.37 -0.41
CA LEU A 120 6.42 5.68 0.49
C LEU A 120 5.97 5.89 1.93
N GLU A 121 5.69 4.79 2.64
CA GLU A 121 5.31 4.82 4.06
C GLU A 121 6.32 4.03 4.88
N VAL A 122 7.27 4.73 5.46
CA VAL A 122 8.31 4.17 6.32
C VAL A 122 8.17 4.75 7.73
N VAL A 123 8.09 3.87 8.72
CA VAL A 123 8.06 4.25 10.13
C VAL A 123 9.42 3.92 10.75
N THR A 124 10.11 4.98 11.19
CA THR A 124 11.40 4.84 11.86
C THR A 124 11.25 4.51 13.34
N ILE A 125 12.32 4.06 13.97
CA ILE A 125 12.33 3.82 15.42
C ILE A 125 12.09 5.15 16.14
N PHE A 126 11.25 5.13 17.17
CA PHE A 126 10.77 6.35 17.85
C PHE A 126 11.88 7.27 18.39
N GLU A 127 13.00 6.71 18.83
CA GLU A 127 14.13 7.47 19.37
C GLU A 127 15.21 7.81 18.34
N GLU A 128 14.99 7.58 17.05
CA GLU A 128 15.95 7.97 16.03
C GLU A 128 16.03 9.48 15.86
N ASP A 129 17.25 9.98 15.64
CA ASP A 129 17.47 11.39 15.35
C ASP A 129 17.07 11.76 13.91
N ASP A 130 16.71 13.03 13.70
CA ASP A 130 16.22 13.54 12.42
C ASP A 130 17.20 13.33 11.26
N ASP A 131 18.50 13.38 11.53
CA ASP A 131 19.56 13.18 10.52
C ASP A 131 19.58 11.72 10.03
N THR A 132 19.40 10.76 10.93
CA THR A 132 19.33 9.33 10.62
C THR A 132 18.07 9.02 9.83
N VAL A 133 16.92 9.55 10.27
CA VAL A 133 15.63 9.44 9.55
C VAL A 133 15.76 9.99 8.13
N TYR A 134 16.26 11.22 7.98
CA TYR A 134 16.42 11.86 6.66
C TYR A 134 17.33 11.05 5.73
N LYS A 135 18.48 10.56 6.24
CA LYS A 135 19.41 9.74 5.45
C LYS A 135 18.78 8.41 5.03
N GLY A 136 18.03 7.76 5.91
CA GLY A 136 17.30 6.52 5.62
C GLY A 136 16.26 6.71 4.52
N MET A 137 15.41 7.74 4.64
CA MET A 137 14.41 8.07 3.63
C MET A 137 15.05 8.41 2.28
N LYS A 138 16.09 9.23 2.27
CA LYS A 138 16.81 9.58 1.04
C LYS A 138 17.39 8.33 0.36
N LYS A 139 18.03 7.45 1.11
CA LYS A 139 18.60 6.20 0.60
C LYS A 139 17.53 5.27 0.01
N THR A 140 16.39 5.16 0.67
CA THR A 140 15.25 4.40 0.17
C THR A 140 14.73 4.98 -1.15
N MET A 141 14.54 6.29 -1.23
CA MET A 141 14.09 6.95 -2.46
C MET A 141 15.10 6.78 -3.61
N GLU A 142 16.39 6.95 -3.34
CA GLU A 142 17.45 6.73 -4.34
C GLU A 142 17.47 5.27 -4.82
N TYR A 143 17.25 4.31 -3.93
CA TYR A 143 17.13 2.90 -4.27
C TYR A 143 15.92 2.65 -5.19
N LEU A 144 14.73 3.09 -4.78
CA LEU A 144 13.51 2.88 -5.56
C LEU A 144 13.57 3.56 -6.93
N HIS A 145 14.06 4.81 -7.01
CA HIS A 145 14.21 5.50 -8.30
C HIS A 145 15.13 4.74 -9.25
N ARG A 146 16.26 4.26 -8.77
CA ARG A 146 17.21 3.51 -9.59
C ARG A 146 16.63 2.16 -10.07
N GLU A 147 15.95 1.45 -9.18
CA GLU A 147 15.48 0.10 -9.47
C GLU A 147 14.13 0.09 -10.22
N LEU A 148 13.29 1.10 -10.04
CA LEU A 148 12.00 1.21 -10.73
C LEU A 148 12.04 2.07 -11.99
N GLU A 149 13.18 2.72 -12.30
CA GLU A 149 13.35 3.62 -13.44
C GLU A 149 12.33 4.78 -13.45
N CYS A 150 12.06 5.35 -12.26
CA CYS A 150 11.11 6.44 -12.07
C CYS A 150 11.76 7.82 -12.21
#